data_ea7756e0a65b5772c6dae7209e0478a6
#
_entry.id   ea7756e0a65b5772c6dae7209e0478a6
#
_cell.length_a   1.000
_cell.length_b   1.000
_cell.length_c   1.000
_cell.angle_alpha   90.00
_cell.angle_beta   90.00
_cell.angle_gamma   90.00
#
_symmetry.space_group_name_H-M   'P 1'
#
loop_
_entity.id
_entity.type
_entity.pdbx_description
1 polymer ?
#
loop_
_entity_poly.entity_id
_entity_poly.type
_entity_poly.pdbx_seq_one_letter_code
_entity_poly.pdbx_strand_id
1 'polypeptide(L)'
;MHPKYALLKALVDRETTHVAPGLRQKLEEMPAAIANWITDPFSFLDHLDTSWLHGVNKKLHQIGLSSSPMRAFARSTLWLSIKPRQILPFETVLAFPMGNILQHPVNTVIEGYKRLGLYDLALDARRIVQTDILQAIAASLSEDQKAFYKSIQHMPTPIDFGRLSLERWDKQPSTLQTVIEKRGFNRFAKALYPCHPSLKWYLQHLLNKDKAAMFNSLCTDVKNKNAQHTLQEEVKFAFKGLL
;
A
#
# COMPACT_ATOMS: atom_id res chain seq x y z
N MET A 1 8.35 -16.39 21.53
CA MET A 1 7.00 -16.51 20.91
C MET A 1 5.97 -16.41 22.02
N HIS A 2 4.96 -15.54 21.92
CA HIS A 2 3.92 -15.42 22.96
C HIS A 2 3.12 -16.73 23.02
N PRO A 3 2.84 -17.31 24.22
CA PRO A 3 2.18 -18.63 24.33
C PRO A 3 0.86 -18.74 23.56
N LYS A 4 0.13 -17.64 23.44
CA LYS A 4 -1.11 -17.58 22.61
C LYS A 4 -0.86 -17.89 21.13
N TYR A 5 0.28 -17.54 20.58
CA TYR A 5 0.62 -17.81 19.16
C TYR A 5 1.07 -19.24 18.95
N ALA A 6 1.75 -19.85 19.92
CA ALA A 6 2.09 -21.26 19.87
C ALA A 6 0.82 -22.13 19.87
N LEU A 7 -0.17 -21.76 20.68
CA LEU A 7 -1.45 -22.44 20.72
C LEU A 7 -2.25 -22.27 19.41
N LEU A 8 -2.33 -21.04 18.86
CA LEU A 8 -2.97 -20.77 17.58
C LEU A 8 -2.28 -21.50 16.43
N LYS A 9 -0.96 -21.55 16.43
CA LYS A 9 -0.19 -22.29 15.43
C LYS A 9 -0.44 -23.80 15.55
N ALA A 10 -0.44 -24.36 16.76
CA ALA A 10 -0.78 -25.76 17.01
C ALA A 10 -2.23 -26.09 16.61
N LEU A 11 -3.15 -25.11 16.68
CA LEU A 11 -4.54 -25.26 16.25
C LEU A 11 -4.71 -25.22 14.73
N VAL A 12 -3.80 -24.55 14.01
CA VAL A 12 -3.82 -24.42 12.54
C VAL A 12 -2.96 -25.50 11.88
N ASP A 13 -1.85 -25.90 12.50
CA ASP A 13 -1.04 -27.05 12.04
C ASP A 13 -1.88 -28.32 12.21
N ARG A 14 -2.25 -28.92 11.08
CA ARG A 14 -3.19 -30.06 10.93
C ARG A 14 -2.92 -31.29 11.81
N GLU A 15 -1.88 -31.28 12.62
CA GLU A 15 -1.48 -32.40 13.46
C GLU A 15 -2.29 -32.55 14.77
N THR A 16 -3.10 -31.53 15.12
CA THR A 16 -3.99 -31.64 16.29
C THR A 16 -5.40 -32.04 15.85
N THR A 17 -5.72 -33.28 15.97
CA THR A 17 -7.01 -33.92 15.67
C THR A 17 -8.20 -33.42 16.50
N HIS A 18 -8.02 -32.42 17.35
CA HIS A 18 -9.02 -31.95 18.33
C HIS A 18 -9.43 -30.49 18.24
N VAL A 19 -9.24 -29.82 17.09
CA VAL A 19 -9.76 -28.45 16.92
C VAL A 19 -11.29 -28.51 16.77
N ALA A 20 -12.00 -27.80 17.64
CA ALA A 20 -13.47 -27.71 17.55
C ALA A 20 -13.88 -27.27 16.13
N PRO A 21 -14.84 -27.97 15.49
CA PRO A 21 -15.24 -27.71 14.09
C PRO A 21 -15.59 -26.23 13.82
N GLY A 22 -16.21 -25.55 14.77
CA GLY A 22 -16.57 -24.13 14.64
C GLY A 22 -15.39 -23.16 14.65
N LEU A 23 -14.22 -23.54 15.19
CA LEU A 23 -13.02 -22.71 15.12
C LEU A 23 -12.35 -22.84 13.76
N ARG A 24 -12.39 -24.03 13.16
CA ARG A 24 -11.87 -24.30 11.82
C ARG A 24 -12.65 -23.53 10.77
N GLN A 25 -13.98 -23.55 10.84
CA GLN A 25 -14.83 -22.76 9.95
C GLN A 25 -14.53 -21.25 10.06
N LYS A 26 -14.39 -20.72 11.28
CA LYS A 26 -14.02 -19.32 11.47
C LYS A 26 -12.63 -18.96 10.91
N LEU A 27 -11.68 -19.89 10.92
CA LEU A 27 -10.36 -19.68 10.29
C LEU A 27 -10.44 -19.72 8.77
N GLU A 28 -11.32 -20.55 8.21
CA GLU A 28 -11.57 -20.63 6.76
C GLU A 28 -12.31 -19.39 6.23
N GLU A 29 -13.13 -18.77 7.06
CA GLU A 29 -13.86 -17.51 6.76
C GLU A 29 -12.99 -16.25 6.91
N MET A 30 -11.78 -16.37 7.50
CA MET A 30 -10.88 -15.25 7.68
C MET A 30 -10.26 -14.79 6.35
N PRO A 31 -10.06 -13.47 6.14
CA PRO A 31 -9.27 -12.98 5.02
C PRO A 31 -7.92 -13.69 4.95
N ALA A 32 -7.51 -14.09 3.76
CA ALA A 32 -6.29 -14.87 3.53
C ALA A 32 -5.04 -14.23 4.19
N ALA A 33 -4.97 -12.90 4.23
CA ALA A 33 -3.88 -12.18 4.89
C ALA A 33 -3.81 -12.45 6.40
N ILE A 34 -4.97 -12.55 7.07
CA ILE A 34 -5.05 -12.86 8.52
C ILE A 34 -4.74 -14.33 8.76
N ALA A 35 -5.28 -15.23 7.93
CA ALA A 35 -5.00 -16.66 8.01
C ALA A 35 -3.50 -16.94 7.83
N ASN A 36 -2.87 -16.32 6.83
CA ASN A 36 -1.42 -16.43 6.60
C ASN A 36 -0.60 -15.89 7.79
N TRP A 37 -1.04 -14.80 8.41
CA TRP A 37 -0.35 -14.26 9.57
C TRP A 37 -0.47 -15.17 10.82
N ILE A 38 -1.60 -15.83 11.02
CA ILE A 38 -1.77 -16.79 12.13
C ILE A 38 -0.81 -17.98 11.95
N THR A 39 -0.64 -18.44 10.71
CA THR A 39 0.29 -19.54 10.38
C THR A 39 1.74 -19.11 10.41
N ASP A 40 2.03 -17.87 9.97
CA ASP A 40 3.36 -17.26 10.01
C ASP A 40 3.27 -15.79 10.45
N PRO A 41 3.48 -15.48 11.74
CA PRO A 41 3.45 -14.11 12.25
C PRO A 41 4.51 -13.20 11.63
N PHE A 42 5.42 -13.77 10.85
CA PHE A 42 6.47 -13.06 10.12
C PHE A 42 6.19 -13.00 8.62
N SER A 43 4.98 -13.32 8.18
CA SER A 43 4.59 -13.35 6.76
C SER A 43 4.78 -12.01 6.05
N PHE A 44 4.73 -10.89 6.79
CA PHE A 44 5.04 -9.59 6.23
C PHE A 44 6.47 -9.50 5.64
N LEU A 45 7.42 -10.32 6.12
CA LEU A 45 8.76 -10.39 5.55
C LEU A 45 8.76 -10.82 4.06
N ASP A 46 7.74 -11.53 3.61
CA ASP A 46 7.60 -11.96 2.22
C ASP A 46 7.15 -10.81 1.30
N HIS A 47 6.59 -9.75 1.88
CA HIS A 47 6.13 -8.55 1.19
C HIS A 47 7.11 -7.39 1.32
N LEU A 48 8.11 -7.54 2.19
CA LEU A 48 9.12 -6.51 2.45
C LEU A 48 9.97 -6.30 1.18
N ASP A 49 10.17 -5.03 0.80
CA ASP A 49 11.09 -4.72 -0.29
C ASP A 49 12.52 -5.13 0.08
N THR A 50 13.21 -5.77 -0.86
CA THR A 50 14.55 -6.35 -0.62
C THR A 50 15.60 -5.30 -0.25
N SER A 51 15.40 -4.03 -0.59
CA SER A 51 16.31 -2.94 -0.20
C SER A 51 16.45 -2.79 1.32
N TRP A 52 15.41 -3.19 2.09
CA TRP A 52 15.44 -3.18 3.55
C TRP A 52 16.31 -4.27 4.16
N LEU A 53 16.57 -5.32 3.39
CA LEU A 53 17.40 -6.45 3.80
C LEU A 53 18.89 -6.21 3.50
N HIS A 54 19.24 -5.14 2.79
CA HIS A 54 20.63 -4.76 2.58
C HIS A 54 21.28 -4.42 3.93
N GLY A 55 22.34 -5.14 4.27
CA GLY A 55 23.03 -5.03 5.56
C GLY A 55 22.58 -6.05 6.63
N VAL A 56 21.50 -6.78 6.38
CA VAL A 56 21.10 -7.92 7.21
C VAL A 56 21.93 -9.15 6.81
N ASN A 57 22.17 -10.05 7.77
CA ASN A 57 22.93 -11.26 7.53
C ASN A 57 22.34 -12.12 6.42
N LYS A 58 23.04 -12.25 5.28
CA LYS A 58 22.57 -12.97 4.08
C LYS A 58 22.21 -14.43 4.38
N LYS A 59 22.93 -15.09 5.30
CA LYS A 59 22.63 -16.48 5.69
C LYS A 59 21.30 -16.59 6.40
N LEU A 60 20.99 -15.66 7.32
CA LEU A 60 19.69 -15.63 8.00
C LEU A 60 18.54 -15.41 6.99
N HIS A 61 18.75 -14.52 6.03
CA HIS A 61 17.74 -14.29 4.98
C HIS A 61 17.51 -15.54 4.13
N GLN A 62 18.58 -16.21 3.69
CA GLN A 62 18.47 -17.46 2.93
C GLN A 62 17.76 -18.58 3.73
N ILE A 63 18.10 -18.75 5.01
CA ILE A 63 17.43 -19.72 5.88
C ILE A 63 15.95 -19.35 6.05
N GLY A 64 15.62 -18.07 6.20
CA GLY A 64 14.25 -17.58 6.32
C GLY A 64 13.38 -17.84 5.08
N LEU A 65 13.99 -17.98 3.89
CA LEU A 65 13.30 -18.32 2.64
C LEU A 65 13.25 -19.84 2.36
N SER A 66 14.05 -20.63 3.06
CA SER A 66 14.15 -22.08 2.85
C SER A 66 13.07 -22.85 3.61
N SER A 67 12.93 -24.15 3.31
CA SER A 67 12.12 -25.09 4.08
C SER A 67 12.82 -25.64 5.34
N SER A 68 13.94 -25.03 5.72
CA SER A 68 14.73 -25.43 6.89
C SER A 68 13.92 -25.38 8.20
N PRO A 69 14.11 -26.31 9.13
CA PRO A 69 13.55 -26.22 10.48
C PRO A 69 13.93 -24.92 11.21
N MET A 70 15.07 -24.32 10.82
CA MET A 70 15.53 -23.02 11.36
C MET A 70 14.80 -21.80 10.75
N ARG A 71 13.87 -22.00 9.80
CA ARG A 71 13.15 -20.93 9.12
C ARG A 71 12.47 -19.98 10.12
N ALA A 72 11.71 -20.53 11.05
CA ALA A 72 10.97 -19.71 12.03
C ALA A 72 11.92 -18.88 12.91
N PHE A 73 13.06 -19.44 13.32
CA PHE A 73 14.08 -18.71 14.07
C PHE A 73 14.72 -17.61 13.23
N ALA A 74 15.11 -17.91 12.00
CA ALA A 74 15.70 -16.93 11.10
C ALA A 74 14.72 -15.77 10.81
N ARG A 75 13.45 -16.07 10.54
CA ARG A 75 12.39 -15.05 10.29
C ARG A 75 12.13 -14.21 11.53
N SER A 76 12.08 -14.80 12.73
CA SER A 76 11.92 -14.03 13.98
C SER A 76 13.10 -13.10 14.23
N THR A 77 14.33 -13.58 13.98
CA THR A 77 15.54 -12.77 14.14
C THR A 77 15.59 -11.61 13.14
N LEU A 78 15.28 -11.86 11.87
CA LEU A 78 15.14 -10.84 10.84
C LEU A 78 14.09 -9.80 11.22
N TRP A 79 12.92 -10.27 11.65
CA TRP A 79 11.81 -9.40 12.06
C TRP A 79 12.20 -8.48 13.21
N LEU A 80 12.83 -9.02 14.26
CA LEU A 80 13.30 -8.24 15.40
C LEU A 80 14.41 -7.25 15.05
N SER A 81 15.19 -7.52 14.01
CA SER A 81 16.23 -6.60 13.53
C SER A 81 15.69 -5.41 12.72
N ILE A 82 14.51 -5.57 12.14
CA ILE A 82 13.89 -4.56 11.25
C ILE A 82 12.80 -3.80 12.00
N LYS A 83 11.93 -4.50 12.73
CA LYS A 83 10.73 -3.94 13.35
C LYS A 83 11.04 -3.29 14.69
N PRO A 84 10.86 -1.96 14.85
CA PRO A 84 10.93 -1.28 16.13
C PRO A 84 9.89 -1.81 17.14
N ARG A 85 10.20 -1.81 18.42
CA ARG A 85 9.32 -2.33 19.49
C ARG A 85 7.97 -1.62 19.55
N GLN A 86 7.93 -0.32 19.25
CA GLN A 86 6.72 0.51 19.28
C GLN A 86 5.76 0.24 18.11
N ILE A 87 6.17 -0.51 17.09
CA ILE A 87 5.29 -0.85 15.97
C ILE A 87 4.34 -1.97 16.38
N LEU A 88 3.05 -1.72 16.22
CA LEU A 88 2.01 -2.68 16.55
C LEU A 88 2.08 -3.93 15.66
N PRO A 89 1.51 -5.05 16.11
CA PRO A 89 1.36 -6.24 15.29
C PRO A 89 0.57 -5.96 13.99
N PHE A 90 0.89 -6.69 12.93
CA PHE A 90 0.33 -6.47 11.61
C PHE A 90 -1.20 -6.56 11.58
N GLU A 91 -1.78 -7.58 12.23
CA GLU A 91 -3.23 -7.78 12.33
C GLU A 91 -3.95 -6.63 13.05
N THR A 92 -3.32 -6.04 14.06
CA THR A 92 -3.87 -4.87 14.74
C THR A 92 -3.95 -3.68 13.77
N VAL A 93 -2.95 -3.55 12.90
CA VAL A 93 -2.88 -2.45 11.93
C VAL A 93 -3.87 -2.64 10.79
N LEU A 94 -4.17 -3.87 10.41
CA LEU A 94 -5.21 -4.15 9.40
C LEU A 94 -6.60 -3.67 9.82
N ALA A 95 -6.88 -3.62 11.12
CA ALA A 95 -8.15 -3.13 11.66
C ALA A 95 -8.26 -1.60 11.67
N PHE A 96 -7.18 -0.87 11.40
CA PHE A 96 -7.21 0.59 11.36
C PHE A 96 -7.87 1.12 10.08
N PRO A 97 -8.42 2.35 10.12
CA PRO A 97 -8.81 3.02 8.89
C PRO A 97 -7.68 2.98 7.87
N MET A 98 -7.96 2.55 6.65
CA MET A 98 -7.01 2.34 5.56
C MET A 98 -6.00 1.19 5.76
N GLY A 99 -6.11 0.40 6.83
CA GLY A 99 -5.26 -0.77 7.06
C GLY A 99 -5.40 -1.85 5.98
N ASN A 100 -6.58 -1.93 5.34
CA ASN A 100 -6.85 -2.86 4.24
C ASN A 100 -5.88 -2.68 3.05
N ILE A 101 -5.27 -1.51 2.87
CA ILE A 101 -4.26 -1.28 1.82
C ILE A 101 -3.08 -2.25 1.95
N LEU A 102 -2.73 -2.64 3.18
CA LEU A 102 -1.64 -3.59 3.45
C LEU A 102 -1.95 -5.04 3.03
N GLN A 103 -3.20 -5.34 2.70
CA GLN A 103 -3.60 -6.67 2.22
C GLN A 103 -3.28 -6.87 0.73
N HIS A 104 -2.90 -5.78 0.05
CA HIS A 104 -2.63 -5.80 -1.38
C HIS A 104 -1.14 -6.01 -1.68
N PRO A 105 -0.84 -6.70 -2.79
CA PRO A 105 0.51 -6.71 -3.33
C PRO A 105 1.01 -5.28 -3.60
N VAL A 106 2.31 -5.07 -3.51
CA VAL A 106 2.93 -3.76 -3.74
C VAL A 106 2.55 -3.14 -5.09
N ASN A 107 2.41 -3.95 -6.13
CA ASN A 107 2.00 -3.47 -7.46
C ASN A 107 0.58 -2.88 -7.43
N THR A 108 -0.35 -3.48 -6.69
CA THR A 108 -1.71 -2.95 -6.49
C THR A 108 -1.66 -1.62 -5.73
N VAL A 109 -0.78 -1.49 -4.73
CA VAL A 109 -0.58 -0.22 -4.01
C VAL A 109 -0.05 0.85 -4.97
N ILE A 110 0.88 0.49 -5.86
CA ILE A 110 1.42 1.38 -6.89
C ILE A 110 0.31 1.85 -7.84
N GLU A 111 -0.50 0.94 -8.35
CA GLU A 111 -1.63 1.31 -9.22
C GLU A 111 -2.66 2.16 -8.48
N GLY A 112 -2.94 1.88 -7.21
CA GLY A 112 -3.82 2.69 -6.37
C GLY A 112 -3.35 4.15 -6.29
N TYR A 113 -2.09 4.38 -5.97
CA TYR A 113 -1.62 5.77 -5.91
C TYR A 113 -1.45 6.41 -7.31
N LYS A 114 -1.19 5.68 -8.38
CA LYS A 114 -1.26 6.23 -9.74
C LYS A 114 -2.68 6.72 -10.08
N ARG A 115 -3.72 5.97 -9.70
CA ARG A 115 -5.11 6.43 -9.86
C ARG A 115 -5.36 7.76 -9.13
N LEU A 116 -4.75 7.96 -7.96
CA LEU A 116 -4.83 9.25 -7.26
C LEU A 116 -4.24 10.40 -8.07
N GLY A 117 -3.20 10.17 -8.85
CA GLY A 117 -2.63 11.18 -9.73
C GLY A 117 -3.56 11.65 -10.85
N LEU A 118 -4.53 10.81 -11.22
CA LEU A 118 -5.53 11.16 -12.22
C LEU A 118 -6.51 12.24 -11.74
N TYR A 119 -6.66 12.45 -10.42
CA TYR A 119 -7.42 13.58 -9.89
C TYR A 119 -6.79 14.92 -10.27
N ASP A 120 -5.45 15.05 -10.14
CA ASP A 120 -4.75 16.27 -10.57
C ASP A 120 -4.82 16.45 -12.08
N LEU A 121 -4.69 15.34 -12.83
CA LEU A 121 -4.84 15.35 -14.28
C LEU A 121 -6.26 15.80 -14.70
N ALA A 122 -7.31 15.29 -14.04
CA ALA A 122 -8.69 15.67 -14.34
C ALA A 122 -8.93 17.14 -14.01
N LEU A 123 -8.36 17.66 -12.94
CA LEU A 123 -8.48 19.08 -12.58
C LEU A 123 -7.81 19.99 -13.60
N ASP A 124 -6.61 19.65 -14.05
CA ASP A 124 -5.88 20.44 -15.05
C ASP A 124 -6.51 20.32 -16.44
N ALA A 125 -6.92 19.13 -16.85
CA ALA A 125 -7.56 18.92 -18.15
C ALA A 125 -8.82 19.76 -18.37
N ARG A 126 -9.59 20.07 -17.30
CA ARG A 126 -10.74 20.98 -17.37
C ARG A 126 -10.37 22.42 -17.74
N ARG A 127 -9.10 22.80 -17.60
CA ARG A 127 -8.58 24.14 -17.89
C ARG A 127 -7.94 24.24 -19.26
N ILE A 128 -7.78 23.10 -19.95
CA ILE A 128 -7.13 23.01 -21.25
C ILE A 128 -8.19 23.17 -22.34
N VAL A 129 -7.98 24.12 -23.25
CA VAL A 129 -8.84 24.36 -24.42
C VAL A 129 -8.29 23.66 -25.67
N GLN A 130 -7.01 23.35 -25.68
CA GLN A 130 -6.29 22.78 -26.82
C GLN A 130 -6.66 21.30 -27.00
N THR A 131 -7.40 21.01 -28.08
CA THR A 131 -7.91 19.67 -28.37
C THR A 131 -6.80 18.63 -28.62
N ASP A 132 -5.70 19.05 -29.21
CA ASP A 132 -4.51 18.20 -29.47
C ASP A 132 -3.86 17.71 -28.18
N ILE A 133 -3.79 18.56 -27.14
CA ILE A 133 -3.29 18.15 -25.80
C ILE A 133 -4.26 17.15 -25.17
N LEU A 134 -5.57 17.40 -25.21
CA LEU A 134 -6.56 16.49 -24.66
C LEU A 134 -6.53 15.11 -25.35
N GLN A 135 -6.35 15.09 -26.68
CA GLN A 135 -6.20 13.86 -27.44
C GLN A 135 -4.91 13.11 -27.06
N ALA A 136 -3.79 13.82 -26.92
CA ALA A 136 -2.53 13.24 -26.50
C ALA A 136 -2.62 12.65 -25.07
N ILE A 137 -3.30 13.34 -24.14
CA ILE A 137 -3.58 12.80 -22.80
C ILE A 137 -4.38 11.50 -22.91
N ALA A 138 -5.48 11.51 -23.65
CA ALA A 138 -6.32 10.32 -23.82
C ALA A 138 -5.57 9.14 -24.46
N ALA A 139 -4.67 9.41 -25.42
CA ALA A 139 -3.83 8.40 -26.04
C ALA A 139 -2.75 7.84 -25.11
N SER A 140 -2.32 8.62 -24.11
CA SER A 140 -1.25 8.25 -23.16
C SER A 140 -1.74 7.45 -21.94
N LEU A 141 -3.06 7.35 -21.72
CA LEU A 141 -3.66 6.60 -20.62
C LEU A 141 -3.96 5.16 -21.04
N SER A 142 -3.70 4.20 -20.13
CA SER A 142 -4.19 2.82 -20.30
C SER A 142 -5.72 2.76 -20.23
N GLU A 143 -6.32 1.65 -20.66
CA GLU A 143 -7.79 1.50 -20.61
C GLU A 143 -8.33 1.58 -19.18
N ASP A 144 -7.63 0.99 -18.22
CA ASP A 144 -8.00 1.08 -16.80
C ASP A 144 -7.91 2.53 -16.28
N GLN A 145 -6.85 3.24 -16.67
CA GLN A 145 -6.69 4.66 -16.31
C GLN A 145 -7.78 5.52 -16.97
N LYS A 146 -8.16 5.23 -18.21
CA LYS A 146 -9.27 5.92 -18.91
C LYS A 146 -10.61 5.67 -18.22
N ALA A 147 -10.89 4.43 -17.84
CA ALA A 147 -12.11 4.07 -17.13
C ALA A 147 -12.19 4.80 -15.78
N PHE A 148 -11.11 4.77 -14.99
CA PHE A 148 -11.05 5.49 -13.72
C PHE A 148 -11.14 7.00 -13.92
N TYR A 149 -10.41 7.57 -14.87
CA TYR A 149 -10.46 9.00 -15.21
C TYR A 149 -11.90 9.45 -15.53
N LYS A 150 -12.63 8.70 -16.36
CA LYS A 150 -14.04 8.97 -16.65
C LYS A 150 -14.91 8.97 -15.40
N SER A 151 -14.68 8.05 -14.47
CA SER A 151 -15.47 7.96 -13.23
C SER A 151 -15.29 9.17 -12.30
N ILE A 152 -14.13 9.82 -12.33
CA ILE A 152 -13.82 10.99 -11.47
C ILE A 152 -14.13 12.34 -12.14
N GLN A 153 -14.41 12.36 -13.45
CA GLN A 153 -14.71 13.62 -14.17
C GLN A 153 -15.91 14.38 -13.60
N HIS A 154 -16.91 13.67 -13.07
CA HIS A 154 -18.15 14.23 -12.52
C HIS A 154 -18.11 14.37 -10.98
N MET A 155 -17.01 14.01 -10.36
CA MET A 155 -16.84 14.16 -8.91
C MET A 155 -16.61 15.63 -8.51
N PRO A 156 -16.92 16.00 -7.26
CA PRO A 156 -16.57 17.31 -6.73
C PRO A 156 -15.11 17.65 -7.03
N THR A 157 -14.82 18.92 -7.19
CA THR A 157 -13.44 19.38 -7.47
C THR A 157 -12.46 18.83 -6.43
N PRO A 158 -11.50 18.00 -6.84
CA PRO A 158 -10.53 17.46 -5.92
C PRO A 158 -9.64 18.56 -5.36
N ILE A 159 -8.92 18.27 -4.30
CA ILE A 159 -7.97 19.19 -3.69
C ILE A 159 -6.89 19.55 -4.71
N ASP A 160 -6.69 20.86 -4.92
CA ASP A 160 -5.69 21.38 -5.85
C ASP A 160 -4.31 21.44 -5.16
N PHE A 161 -3.37 20.63 -5.62
CA PHE A 161 -1.96 20.69 -5.22
C PHE A 161 -1.09 21.48 -6.23
N GLY A 162 -1.71 22.33 -7.03
CA GLY A 162 -1.06 23.14 -8.04
C GLY A 162 -1.07 22.52 -9.43
N ARG A 163 -0.88 23.36 -10.42
CA ARG A 163 -0.99 23.00 -11.83
C ARG A 163 0.05 21.97 -12.28
N LEU A 164 -0.32 21.12 -13.22
CA LEU A 164 0.60 20.21 -13.91
C LEU A 164 1.32 20.89 -15.09
N SER A 165 0.84 22.06 -15.50
CA SER A 165 1.37 22.83 -16.65
C SER A 165 1.42 22.01 -17.94
N LEU A 166 0.34 21.30 -18.22
CA LEU A 166 0.22 20.39 -19.37
C LEU A 166 0.33 21.11 -20.74
N GLU A 167 0.15 22.44 -20.77
CA GLU A 167 0.39 23.25 -21.96
C GLU A 167 1.86 23.22 -22.40
N ARG A 168 2.79 22.91 -21.47
CA ARG A 168 4.23 22.80 -21.73
C ARG A 168 4.71 21.34 -21.78
N TRP A 169 3.77 20.38 -21.72
CA TRP A 169 4.11 18.98 -21.79
C TRP A 169 4.57 18.59 -23.19
N ASP A 170 5.59 17.75 -23.27
CA ASP A 170 6.21 17.24 -24.50
C ASP A 170 5.35 16.22 -25.27
N LYS A 171 4.13 15.95 -24.81
CA LYS A 171 3.17 14.94 -25.31
C LYS A 171 3.72 13.50 -25.29
N GLN A 172 4.83 13.25 -24.56
CA GLN A 172 5.35 11.90 -24.41
C GLN A 172 4.56 11.15 -23.30
N PRO A 173 4.04 9.93 -23.59
CA PRO A 173 3.30 9.13 -22.62
C PRO A 173 4.11 8.86 -21.33
N SER A 174 5.41 8.58 -21.44
CA SER A 174 6.28 8.31 -20.30
C SER A 174 6.41 9.50 -19.36
N THR A 175 6.48 10.72 -19.90
CA THR A 175 6.53 11.96 -19.11
C THR A 175 5.22 12.14 -18.34
N LEU A 176 4.06 11.93 -19.00
CA LEU A 176 2.75 12.02 -18.35
C LEU A 176 2.60 10.98 -17.24
N GLN A 177 2.97 9.72 -17.51
CA GLN A 177 2.89 8.66 -16.51
C GLN A 177 3.77 8.96 -15.29
N THR A 178 4.95 9.54 -15.48
CA THR A 178 5.83 9.98 -14.39
C THR A 178 5.17 11.09 -13.56
N VAL A 179 4.52 12.04 -14.19
CA VAL A 179 3.80 13.12 -13.51
C VAL A 179 2.62 12.56 -12.71
N ILE A 180 1.81 11.69 -13.32
CA ILE A 180 0.69 11.01 -12.65
C ILE A 180 1.19 10.26 -11.43
N GLU A 181 2.26 9.47 -11.55
CA GLU A 181 2.82 8.71 -10.44
C GLU A 181 3.27 9.62 -9.30
N LYS A 182 4.03 10.68 -9.59
CA LYS A 182 4.52 11.64 -8.58
C LYS A 182 3.37 12.34 -7.86
N ARG A 183 2.35 12.79 -8.59
CA ARG A 183 1.18 13.48 -8.02
C ARG A 183 0.34 12.54 -7.16
N GLY A 184 0.09 11.35 -7.66
CA GLY A 184 -0.65 10.33 -6.92
C GLY A 184 0.05 9.91 -5.64
N PHE A 185 1.37 9.75 -5.70
CA PHE A 185 2.18 9.44 -4.53
C PHE A 185 2.14 10.55 -3.47
N ASN A 186 2.17 11.83 -3.90
CA ASN A 186 2.00 12.97 -3.00
C ASN A 186 0.62 12.96 -2.31
N ARG A 187 -0.48 12.75 -3.08
CA ARG A 187 -1.83 12.63 -2.52
C ARG A 187 -1.92 11.49 -1.51
N PHE A 188 -1.39 10.34 -1.87
CA PHE A 188 -1.36 9.15 -1.03
C PHE A 188 -0.63 9.40 0.29
N ALA A 189 0.58 9.95 0.25
CA ALA A 189 1.35 10.26 1.44
C ALA A 189 0.64 11.27 2.36
N LYS A 190 0.03 12.32 1.80
CA LYS A 190 -0.74 13.31 2.56
C LYS A 190 -2.01 12.73 3.17
N ALA A 191 -2.72 11.87 2.45
CA ALA A 191 -3.90 11.18 2.97
C ALA A 191 -3.58 10.34 4.22
N LEU A 192 -2.39 9.74 4.25
CA LEU A 192 -1.92 8.87 5.32
C LEU A 192 -1.28 9.62 6.51
N TYR A 193 -1.11 10.94 6.41
CA TYR A 193 -0.49 11.71 7.50
C TYR A 193 -1.14 11.47 8.87
N PRO A 194 -2.47 11.53 9.04
CA PRO A 194 -3.12 11.34 10.33
C PRO A 194 -3.22 9.87 10.77
N CYS A 195 -2.83 8.92 9.89
CA CYS A 195 -2.90 7.51 10.21
C CYS A 195 -1.86 7.12 11.28
N HIS A 196 -2.15 6.01 11.97
CA HIS A 196 -1.27 5.50 13.02
C HIS A 196 0.16 5.26 12.49
N PRO A 197 1.21 5.58 13.26
CA PRO A 197 2.61 5.39 12.85
C PRO A 197 2.93 3.96 12.37
N SER A 198 2.31 2.95 13.00
CA SER A 198 2.50 1.55 12.59
C SER A 198 2.00 1.27 11.18
N LEU A 199 0.86 1.83 10.75
CA LEU A 199 0.37 1.69 9.37
C LEU A 199 1.36 2.29 8.38
N LYS A 200 1.85 3.49 8.68
CA LYS A 200 2.86 4.17 7.84
C LYS A 200 4.14 3.36 7.77
N TRP A 201 4.57 2.77 8.88
CA TRP A 201 5.77 1.93 8.93
C TRP A 201 5.63 0.72 7.99
N TYR A 202 4.52 -0.02 8.06
CA TYR A 202 4.29 -1.16 7.16
C TYR A 202 4.25 -0.76 5.69
N LEU A 203 3.54 0.32 5.35
CA LEU A 203 3.47 0.83 3.97
C LEU A 203 4.83 1.25 3.43
N GLN A 204 5.65 1.91 4.24
CA GLN A 204 7.01 2.28 3.85
C GLN A 204 7.87 1.05 3.54
N HIS A 205 7.71 -0.02 4.30
CA HIS A 205 8.50 -1.23 4.12
C HIS A 205 8.04 -2.12 2.95
N LEU A 206 6.85 -1.88 2.41
CA LEU A 206 6.43 -2.42 1.10
C LEU A 206 7.14 -1.71 -0.07
N LEU A 207 7.60 -0.49 0.14
CA LEU A 207 8.29 0.32 -0.85
C LEU A 207 9.81 0.18 -0.70
N ASN A 208 10.57 0.42 -1.77
CA ASN A 208 12.02 0.53 -1.65
C ASN A 208 12.40 1.76 -0.79
N LYS A 209 13.63 1.76 -0.28
CA LYS A 209 14.13 2.81 0.63
C LYS A 209 13.99 4.22 0.07
N ASP A 210 14.20 4.41 -1.23
CA ASP A 210 14.12 5.73 -1.85
C ASP A 210 12.67 6.24 -1.90
N LYS A 211 11.72 5.37 -2.29
CA LYS A 211 10.29 5.69 -2.24
C LYS A 211 9.81 5.88 -0.81
N ALA A 212 10.31 5.10 0.15
CA ALA A 212 9.99 5.28 1.56
C ALA A 212 10.49 6.61 2.12
N ALA A 213 11.71 7.03 1.76
CA ALA A 213 12.24 8.35 2.10
C ALA A 213 11.39 9.48 1.50
N MET A 214 11.00 9.34 0.22
CA MET A 214 10.09 10.27 -0.44
C MET A 214 8.72 10.30 0.25
N PHE A 215 8.17 9.14 0.62
CA PHE A 215 6.91 9.05 1.38
C PHE A 215 6.99 9.86 2.67
N ASN A 216 8.05 9.69 3.44
CA ASN A 216 8.26 10.44 4.70
C ASN A 216 8.29 11.95 4.47
N SER A 217 8.98 12.40 3.42
CA SER A 217 9.06 13.82 3.11
C SER A 217 7.73 14.44 2.69
N LEU A 218 6.88 13.66 2.01
CA LEU A 218 5.57 14.08 1.51
C LEU A 218 4.44 13.88 2.53
N CYS A 219 4.61 13.00 3.52
CA CYS A 219 3.63 12.67 4.55
C CYS A 219 3.53 13.81 5.58
N THR A 220 2.96 14.93 5.17
CA THR A 220 2.84 16.16 5.94
C THR A 220 1.39 16.58 6.10
N ASP A 221 1.10 17.35 7.17
CA ASP A 221 -0.23 17.88 7.45
C ASP A 221 -0.71 18.83 6.35
N VAL A 222 -1.95 18.65 5.92
CA VAL A 222 -2.63 19.49 4.94
C VAL A 222 -3.23 20.76 5.61
N LYS A 223 -3.17 20.87 6.95
CA LYS A 223 -3.71 21.96 7.79
C LYS A 223 -5.22 22.23 7.65
N ASN A 224 -5.93 21.44 6.88
CA ASN A 224 -7.37 21.54 6.67
C ASN A 224 -8.01 20.16 6.84
N LYS A 225 -8.85 20.02 7.89
CA LYS A 225 -9.48 18.72 8.22
C LYS A 225 -10.41 18.21 7.12
N ASN A 226 -11.15 19.11 6.46
CA ASN A 226 -12.03 18.71 5.36
C ASN A 226 -11.22 18.22 4.15
N ALA A 227 -10.13 18.92 3.82
CA ALA A 227 -9.20 18.51 2.79
C ALA A 227 -8.56 17.14 3.14
N GLN A 228 -8.18 16.93 4.39
CA GLN A 228 -7.64 15.67 4.86
C GLN A 228 -8.64 14.51 4.71
N HIS A 229 -9.90 14.74 5.11
CA HIS A 229 -10.97 13.75 4.94
C HIS A 229 -11.21 13.45 3.46
N THR A 230 -11.29 14.47 2.61
CA THR A 230 -11.44 14.29 1.15
C THR A 230 -10.33 13.42 0.57
N LEU A 231 -9.07 13.67 0.94
CA LEU A 231 -7.94 12.84 0.48
C LEU A 231 -8.08 11.37 0.90
N GLN A 232 -8.55 11.13 2.12
CA GLN A 232 -8.79 9.75 2.57
C GLN A 232 -9.90 9.06 1.78
N GLU A 233 -10.99 9.77 1.45
CA GLU A 233 -12.05 9.23 0.62
C GLU A 233 -11.58 9.00 -0.83
N GLU A 234 -10.77 9.89 -1.40
CA GLU A 234 -10.13 9.69 -2.70
C GLU A 234 -9.27 8.40 -2.70
N VAL A 235 -8.49 8.17 -1.63
CA VAL A 235 -7.70 6.93 -1.52
C VAL A 235 -8.62 5.71 -1.45
N LYS A 236 -9.65 5.71 -0.61
CA LYS A 236 -10.61 4.59 -0.55
C LYS A 236 -11.23 4.31 -1.91
N PHE A 237 -11.61 5.36 -2.64
CA PHE A 237 -12.20 5.24 -3.96
C PHE A 237 -11.19 4.71 -5.00
N ALA A 238 -9.95 5.21 -4.99
CA ALA A 238 -8.90 4.77 -5.93
C ALA A 238 -8.54 3.28 -5.76
N PHE A 239 -8.62 2.78 -4.53
CA PHE A 239 -8.37 1.37 -4.22
C PHE A 239 -9.60 0.48 -4.42
N LYS A 240 -10.81 1.06 -4.45
CA LYS A 240 -12.05 0.32 -4.75
C LYS A 240 -11.98 -0.23 -6.18
N GLY A 241 -12.18 -1.55 -6.33
CA GLY A 241 -12.12 -2.20 -7.65
C GLY A 241 -10.71 -2.57 -8.14
N LEU A 242 -9.68 -2.39 -7.29
CA LEU A 242 -8.39 -3.07 -7.41
C LEU A 242 -8.38 -4.38 -6.59
N LEU A 243 -9.50 -4.63 -5.91
CA LEU A 243 -9.82 -5.79 -5.10
C LEU A 243 -10.32 -6.96 -5.95
#